data_e6ee7454890057eb62297a9e9a06fd90
#
_entry.id   e6ee7454890057eb62297a9e9a06fd90
#
_cell.length_a   1.000
_cell.length_b   1.000
_cell.length_c   1.000
_cell.angle_alpha   90.00
_cell.angle_beta   90.00
_cell.angle_gamma   90.00
#
_symmetry.space_group_name_H-M   'P 1'
#
loop_
_entity.id
_entity.type
_entity.pdbx_description
1 polymer ?
#
loop_
_entity_poly.entity_id
_entity_poly.type
_entity_poly.pdbx_seq_one_letter_code
_entity_poly.pdbx_strand_id
1 'polypeptide(L)'
;MSPLDLKAQAEFADVQTVGIPRALLYFRYKTMWRAFFEELGRTVVVSDKSDRSTLETGAHLSIDECCLASKLYMGHVASLLGKCDAIFAPSIDNLGNFKGFCTKFQALPDLVANTFTTQRPRIISCEVDRADSHIKEQEAYIDLGQKLGATRKESKKAYAAAVRAQTNSDEKRAHKQEALLKRVSKMPEGERPLRILLAAHPYVIHDDFVGSPLVDMLREMETCVLFADRHNHEKALEKSFEFSDTLPWIVNRETIGTILDLYDQIDGIVLVSAFPCGPDSMPNDALMRCIKGKPILSLTVDAQSGTAGLETRLESFVDILRYQQRGGYLHE
;
A
#
# COMPACT_ATOMS: atom_id res chain seq x y z
N MET A 1 -2.25 -28.13 -30.07
CA MET A 1 -1.23 -27.44 -29.27
C MET A 1 0.13 -27.91 -29.71
N SER A 2 1.03 -27.01 -30.08
CA SER A 2 2.39 -27.37 -30.47
C SER A 2 3.25 -27.75 -29.24
N PRO A 3 4.32 -28.54 -29.38
CA PRO A 3 5.26 -28.84 -28.31
C PRO A 3 5.92 -27.59 -27.70
N LEU A 4 5.96 -26.48 -28.42
CA LEU A 4 6.43 -25.17 -27.96
C LEU A 4 5.45 -24.51 -26.98
N ASP A 5 4.13 -24.68 -27.19
CA ASP A 5 3.09 -24.15 -26.30
C ASP A 5 3.09 -24.83 -24.93
N LEU A 6 3.39 -26.13 -24.88
CA LEU A 6 3.46 -26.90 -23.64
C LEU A 6 4.70 -26.57 -22.78
N LYS A 7 5.84 -26.21 -23.42
CA LYS A 7 7.07 -25.84 -22.68
C LYS A 7 7.02 -24.45 -22.09
N ALA A 8 6.38 -23.49 -22.75
CA ALA A 8 6.20 -22.13 -22.23
C ALA A 8 5.20 -22.08 -21.05
N GLN A 9 4.26 -23.04 -20.98
CA GLN A 9 3.19 -23.07 -19.99
C GLN A 9 3.58 -23.64 -18.62
N ALA A 10 4.75 -24.25 -18.46
CA ALA A 10 5.15 -24.96 -17.24
C ALA A 10 6.48 -24.50 -16.64
N GLU A 11 6.87 -23.24 -16.90
CA GLU A 11 8.17 -22.69 -16.51
C GLU A 11 8.46 -22.80 -15.01
N PHE A 12 7.42 -22.73 -14.17
CA PHE A 12 7.49 -22.77 -12.72
C PHE A 12 6.67 -23.93 -12.10
N ALA A 13 6.43 -25.01 -12.85
CA ALA A 13 5.63 -26.16 -12.37
C ALA A 13 6.25 -26.85 -11.14
N ASP A 14 7.57 -26.79 -11.00
CA ASP A 14 8.34 -27.34 -9.88
C ASP A 14 8.35 -26.47 -8.63
N VAL A 15 7.93 -25.21 -8.72
CA VAL A 15 7.88 -24.29 -7.58
C VAL A 15 6.78 -24.70 -6.62
N GLN A 16 7.12 -24.99 -5.36
CA GLN A 16 6.19 -25.33 -4.29
C GLN A 16 6.02 -24.18 -3.29
N THR A 17 7.10 -23.43 -3.04
CA THR A 17 7.11 -22.31 -2.10
C THR A 17 7.33 -20.99 -2.81
N VAL A 18 6.42 -20.04 -2.60
CA VAL A 18 6.45 -18.70 -3.21
C VAL A 18 6.73 -17.65 -2.13
N GLY A 19 7.87 -16.99 -2.25
CA GLY A 19 8.26 -15.89 -1.36
C GLY A 19 7.55 -14.59 -1.75
N ILE A 20 6.92 -13.93 -0.79
CA ILE A 20 6.29 -12.62 -1.00
C ILE A 20 6.97 -11.59 -0.08
N PRO A 21 7.69 -10.59 -0.65
CA PRO A 21 8.25 -9.48 0.12
C PRO A 21 7.14 -8.69 0.82
N ARG A 22 7.26 -8.51 2.17
CA ARG A 22 6.30 -7.77 3.00
C ARG A 22 6.48 -6.25 2.83
N ALA A 23 6.43 -5.76 1.61
CA ALA A 23 6.60 -4.36 1.27
C ALA A 23 5.75 -3.97 0.05
N LEU A 24 5.65 -2.69 -0.24
CA LEU A 24 4.96 -2.14 -1.40
C LEU A 24 3.53 -2.71 -1.54
N LEU A 25 3.17 -3.25 -2.70
CA LEU A 25 1.82 -3.74 -3.00
C LEU A 25 1.38 -4.94 -2.15
N TYR A 26 2.28 -5.56 -1.37
CA TYR A 26 1.89 -6.57 -0.38
C TYR A 26 0.80 -6.03 0.57
N PHE A 27 0.93 -4.80 1.05
CA PHE A 27 -0.04 -4.22 1.98
C PHE A 27 -1.41 -3.98 1.35
N ARG A 28 -1.48 -3.86 0.02
CA ARG A 28 -2.72 -3.76 -0.74
C ARG A 28 -3.30 -5.13 -1.10
N TYR A 29 -2.47 -6.06 -1.59
CA TYR A 29 -2.90 -7.29 -2.26
C TYR A 29 -2.58 -8.59 -1.52
N LYS A 30 -2.06 -8.53 -0.30
CA LYS A 30 -1.63 -9.73 0.46
C LYS A 30 -2.69 -10.83 0.54
N THR A 31 -3.96 -10.47 0.68
CA THR A 31 -5.07 -11.44 0.77
C THR A 31 -5.32 -12.10 -0.58
N MET A 32 -5.31 -11.31 -1.66
CA MET A 32 -5.45 -11.81 -3.03
C MET A 32 -4.30 -12.75 -3.40
N TRP A 33 -3.06 -12.31 -3.17
CA TRP A 33 -1.87 -13.09 -3.54
C TRP A 33 -1.80 -14.41 -2.79
N ARG A 34 -2.03 -14.38 -1.49
CA ARG A 34 -2.07 -15.59 -0.68
C ARG A 34 -3.14 -16.55 -1.19
N ALA A 35 -4.38 -16.10 -1.36
CA ALA A 35 -5.48 -16.93 -1.82
C ALA A 35 -5.24 -17.52 -3.22
N PHE A 36 -4.61 -16.74 -4.13
CA PHE A 36 -4.28 -17.22 -5.47
C PHE A 36 -3.28 -18.38 -5.45
N PHE A 37 -2.16 -18.21 -4.75
CA PHE A 37 -1.13 -19.24 -4.69
C PHE A 37 -1.58 -20.46 -3.91
N GLU A 38 -2.29 -20.29 -2.79
CA GLU A 38 -2.82 -21.41 -1.98
C GLU A 38 -3.88 -22.22 -2.76
N GLU A 39 -4.77 -21.58 -3.55
CA GLU A 39 -5.73 -22.28 -4.41
C GLU A 39 -5.03 -23.09 -5.52
N LEU A 40 -3.84 -22.68 -5.93
CA LEU A 40 -2.97 -23.44 -6.85
C LEU A 40 -2.07 -24.45 -6.13
N GLY A 41 -2.30 -24.72 -4.85
CA GLY A 41 -1.54 -25.69 -4.05
C GLY A 41 -0.12 -25.25 -3.71
N ARG A 42 0.18 -23.93 -3.75
CA ARG A 42 1.50 -23.40 -3.40
C ARG A 42 1.53 -22.87 -1.97
N THR A 43 2.64 -23.09 -1.27
CA THR A 43 2.86 -22.52 0.05
C THR A 43 3.42 -21.09 -0.08
N VAL A 44 2.81 -20.15 0.61
CA VAL A 44 3.25 -18.74 0.62
C VAL A 44 4.17 -18.51 1.81
N VAL A 45 5.39 -18.04 1.53
CA VAL A 45 6.39 -17.62 2.52
C VAL A 45 6.46 -16.10 2.48
N VAL A 46 6.02 -15.44 3.53
CA VAL A 46 6.11 -13.97 3.64
C VAL A 46 7.36 -13.62 4.45
N SER A 47 8.12 -12.62 4.01
CA SER A 47 9.24 -12.10 4.81
C SER A 47 8.77 -11.56 6.17
N ASP A 48 9.65 -11.56 7.16
CA ASP A 48 9.38 -11.07 8.50
C ASP A 48 8.95 -9.58 8.48
N LYS A 49 8.60 -9.06 9.64
CA LYS A 49 8.30 -7.64 9.82
C LYS A 49 9.53 -6.78 9.53
N SER A 50 9.30 -5.59 8.95
CA SER A 50 10.37 -4.62 8.74
C SER A 50 11.00 -4.21 10.08
N ASP A 51 12.30 -4.09 10.07
CA ASP A 51 13.11 -3.57 11.15
C ASP A 51 14.28 -2.74 10.60
N ARG A 52 15.14 -2.27 11.48
CA ARG A 52 16.33 -1.50 11.10
C ARG A 52 17.28 -2.28 10.18
N SER A 53 17.46 -3.58 10.44
CA SER A 53 18.31 -4.44 9.60
C SER A 53 17.76 -4.61 8.19
N THR A 54 16.43 -4.73 8.07
CA THR A 54 15.73 -4.76 6.77
C THR A 54 15.99 -3.49 5.98
N LEU A 55 15.91 -2.32 6.64
CA LEU A 55 16.18 -1.04 5.99
C LEU A 55 17.66 -0.88 5.60
N GLU A 56 18.59 -1.20 6.49
CA GLU A 56 20.02 -1.09 6.24
C GLU A 56 20.45 -1.99 5.07
N THR A 57 19.97 -3.24 5.05
CA THR A 57 20.19 -4.17 3.93
C THR A 57 19.62 -3.63 2.63
N GLY A 58 18.40 -3.15 2.65
CA GLY A 58 17.74 -2.61 1.47
C GLY A 58 18.37 -1.30 0.97
N ALA A 59 18.86 -0.46 1.85
CA ALA A 59 19.59 0.76 1.50
C ALA A 59 20.92 0.42 0.80
N HIS A 60 21.65 -0.57 1.32
CA HIS A 60 22.90 -1.04 0.69
C HIS A 60 22.68 -1.64 -0.72
N LEU A 61 21.52 -2.24 -0.96
CA LEU A 61 21.14 -2.86 -2.23
C LEU A 61 20.44 -1.87 -3.21
N SER A 62 20.31 -0.62 -2.82
CA SER A 62 19.57 0.38 -3.59
C SER A 62 20.43 1.60 -3.86
N ILE A 63 20.14 2.32 -4.94
CA ILE A 63 20.72 3.65 -5.16
C ILE A 63 20.08 4.67 -4.21
N ASP A 64 20.78 5.75 -3.93
CA ASP A 64 20.36 6.75 -2.91
C ASP A 64 19.01 7.40 -3.24
N GLU A 65 18.69 7.60 -4.51
CA GLU A 65 17.45 8.19 -5.00
C GLU A 65 16.23 7.26 -4.89
N CYS A 66 16.41 6.00 -4.49
CA CYS A 66 15.29 5.12 -4.22
C CYS A 66 14.53 5.58 -2.98
N CYS A 67 13.18 5.65 -3.09
CA CYS A 67 12.36 5.97 -1.93
C CYS A 67 12.48 4.89 -0.83
N LEU A 68 12.23 5.28 0.41
CA LEU A 68 12.30 4.42 1.58
C LEU A 68 11.55 3.09 1.39
N ALA A 69 10.33 3.14 0.82
CA ALA A 69 9.53 1.94 0.59
C ALA A 69 10.17 0.97 -0.42
N SER A 70 10.87 1.49 -1.44
CA SER A 70 11.64 0.67 -2.39
C SER A 70 12.88 0.06 -1.73
N LYS A 71 13.56 0.79 -0.86
CA LYS A 71 14.69 0.27 -0.07
C LYS A 71 14.25 -0.87 0.83
N LEU A 72 13.15 -0.70 1.57
CA LEU A 72 12.57 -1.78 2.37
C LEU A 72 12.21 -3.01 1.53
N TYR A 73 11.64 -2.82 0.34
CA TYR A 73 11.34 -3.92 -0.56
C TYR A 73 12.57 -4.76 -0.91
N MET A 74 13.70 -4.11 -1.20
CA MET A 74 14.96 -4.83 -1.50
C MET A 74 15.50 -5.58 -0.28
N GLY A 75 15.37 -5.03 0.92
CA GLY A 75 15.70 -5.73 2.18
C GLY A 75 14.83 -6.97 2.40
N HIS A 76 13.53 -6.88 2.12
CA HIS A 76 12.63 -8.03 2.20
C HIS A 76 12.93 -9.09 1.14
N VAL A 77 13.28 -8.70 -0.08
CA VAL A 77 13.74 -9.64 -1.12
C VAL A 77 15.00 -10.38 -0.63
N ALA A 78 16.00 -9.66 -0.12
CA ALA A 78 17.21 -10.25 0.42
C ALA A 78 16.92 -11.26 1.54
N SER A 79 15.98 -10.96 2.43
CA SER A 79 15.61 -11.82 3.54
C SER A 79 14.91 -13.13 3.13
N LEU A 80 14.39 -13.21 1.90
CA LEU A 80 13.72 -14.39 1.34
C LEU A 80 14.65 -15.30 0.54
N LEU A 81 15.87 -14.84 0.23
CA LEU A 81 16.84 -15.68 -0.51
C LEU A 81 17.13 -16.98 0.25
N GLY A 82 17.01 -18.10 -0.44
CA GLY A 82 17.20 -19.43 0.12
C GLY A 82 16.07 -19.93 1.04
N LYS A 83 14.98 -19.16 1.26
CA LYS A 83 13.84 -19.56 2.08
C LYS A 83 12.61 -19.99 1.28
N CYS A 84 12.63 -19.82 -0.04
CA CYS A 84 11.57 -20.19 -0.95
C CYS A 84 12.14 -20.58 -2.32
N ASP A 85 11.35 -21.29 -3.12
CA ASP A 85 11.77 -21.75 -4.45
C ASP A 85 11.81 -20.60 -5.46
N ALA A 86 10.91 -19.62 -5.30
CA ALA A 86 10.86 -18.44 -6.15
C ALA A 86 10.25 -17.25 -5.41
N ILE A 87 10.60 -16.03 -5.81
CA ILE A 87 10.10 -14.78 -5.26
C ILE A 87 9.05 -14.21 -6.21
N PHE A 88 7.89 -13.87 -5.69
CA PHE A 88 6.86 -13.16 -6.43
C PHE A 88 7.13 -11.66 -6.47
N ALA A 89 7.44 -11.16 -7.66
CA ALA A 89 7.64 -9.76 -7.96
C ALA A 89 6.74 -9.37 -9.13
N PRO A 90 5.48 -8.94 -8.88
CA PRO A 90 4.56 -8.58 -9.95
C PRO A 90 5.00 -7.29 -10.65
N SER A 91 4.83 -7.24 -11.97
CA SER A 91 4.93 -6.03 -12.78
C SER A 91 3.54 -5.44 -12.96
N ILE A 92 3.25 -4.33 -12.27
CA ILE A 92 1.94 -3.69 -12.34
C ILE A 92 2.12 -2.21 -12.65
N ASP A 93 1.77 -1.82 -13.85
CA ASP A 93 1.81 -0.43 -14.30
C ASP A 93 0.43 0.24 -14.14
N ASN A 94 -0.61 -0.36 -14.71
CA ASN A 94 -1.91 0.27 -14.82
C ASN A 94 -3.07 -0.74 -14.79
N LEU A 95 -4.10 -0.45 -13.99
CA LEU A 95 -5.34 -1.24 -13.91
C LEU A 95 -6.45 -0.68 -14.81
N GLY A 96 -6.20 0.40 -15.55
CA GLY A 96 -7.16 1.10 -16.40
C GLY A 96 -7.05 2.61 -16.27
N ASN A 97 -7.96 3.33 -16.89
CA ASN A 97 -7.95 4.79 -16.89
C ASN A 97 -7.86 5.38 -15.48
N PHE A 98 -6.89 6.24 -15.24
CA PHE A 98 -6.62 6.88 -13.95
C PHE A 98 -6.34 5.89 -12.79
N LYS A 99 -5.90 4.68 -13.10
CA LYS A 99 -5.58 3.62 -12.15
C LYS A 99 -4.13 3.16 -12.31
N GLY A 100 -3.23 4.09 -12.62
CA GLY A 100 -1.81 3.86 -12.73
C GLY A 100 -1.13 3.72 -11.37
N PHE A 101 0.02 3.09 -11.40
CA PHE A 101 0.95 3.03 -10.28
C PHE A 101 2.24 3.79 -10.60
N CYS A 102 3.12 3.93 -9.63
CA CYS A 102 4.48 4.40 -9.86
C CYS A 102 5.23 3.41 -10.76
N THR A 103 6.03 3.90 -11.71
CA THR A 103 6.83 3.08 -12.65
C THR A 103 7.74 2.05 -11.96
N LYS A 104 8.09 2.27 -10.69
CA LYS A 104 8.83 1.28 -9.89
C LYS A 104 8.07 -0.05 -9.74
N PHE A 105 6.73 -0.04 -9.72
CA PHE A 105 5.95 -1.27 -9.61
C PHE A 105 5.98 -2.08 -10.91
N GLN A 106 6.07 -1.42 -12.05
CA GLN A 106 6.29 -2.07 -13.34
C GLN A 106 7.67 -2.72 -13.40
N ALA A 107 8.68 -2.01 -12.91
CA ALA A 107 10.08 -2.43 -12.97
C ALA A 107 10.52 -3.39 -11.84
N LEU A 108 9.64 -3.83 -10.93
CA LEU A 108 10.04 -4.66 -9.78
C LEU A 108 10.77 -5.97 -10.18
N PRO A 109 10.33 -6.75 -11.17
CA PRO A 109 11.04 -7.96 -11.57
C PRO A 109 12.46 -7.68 -12.04
N ASP A 110 12.64 -6.64 -12.87
CA ASP A 110 13.93 -6.23 -13.40
C ASP A 110 14.84 -5.68 -12.31
N LEU A 111 14.28 -4.90 -11.39
CA LEU A 111 15.00 -4.38 -10.24
C LEU A 111 15.59 -5.51 -9.40
N VAL A 112 14.80 -6.53 -9.08
CA VAL A 112 15.28 -7.73 -8.36
C VAL A 112 16.32 -8.49 -9.17
N ALA A 113 16.07 -8.78 -10.45
CA ALA A 113 16.96 -9.53 -11.31
C ALA A 113 18.34 -8.86 -11.47
N ASN A 114 18.37 -7.53 -11.59
CA ASN A 114 19.59 -6.77 -11.80
C ASN A 114 20.36 -6.47 -10.52
N THR A 115 19.70 -6.48 -9.36
CA THR A 115 20.37 -6.27 -8.07
C THR A 115 21.02 -7.55 -7.56
N PHE A 116 20.33 -8.70 -7.65
CA PHE A 116 20.82 -9.98 -7.13
C PHE A 116 21.53 -10.81 -8.22
N THR A 117 22.68 -10.32 -8.72
CA THR A 117 23.40 -10.96 -9.83
C THR A 117 24.18 -12.20 -9.41
N THR A 118 24.65 -12.29 -8.17
CA THR A 118 25.45 -13.42 -7.64
C THR A 118 24.59 -14.51 -7.00
N GLN A 119 23.54 -14.15 -6.30
CA GLN A 119 22.54 -15.05 -5.72
C GLN A 119 21.19 -14.80 -6.38
N ARG A 120 21.13 -15.03 -7.69
CA ARG A 120 19.96 -14.71 -8.49
C ARG A 120 18.74 -15.55 -8.07
N PRO A 121 17.70 -14.95 -7.48
CA PRO A 121 16.48 -15.68 -7.19
C PRO A 121 15.74 -16.05 -8.48
N ARG A 122 14.97 -17.14 -8.43
CA ARG A 122 13.92 -17.35 -9.43
C ARG A 122 12.81 -16.34 -9.17
N ILE A 123 12.40 -15.62 -10.19
CA ILE A 123 11.40 -14.56 -10.09
C ILE A 123 10.13 -15.03 -10.80
N ILE A 124 9.03 -15.05 -10.05
CA ILE A 124 7.68 -15.23 -10.60
C ILE A 124 7.08 -13.84 -10.76
N SER A 125 6.59 -13.53 -11.93
CA SER A 125 5.92 -12.26 -12.22
C SER A 125 4.63 -12.48 -13.00
N CYS A 126 3.67 -11.59 -12.79
CA CYS A 126 2.56 -11.34 -13.68
C CYS A 126 2.69 -9.90 -14.19
N GLU A 127 2.39 -9.68 -15.46
CA GLU A 127 2.42 -8.36 -16.08
C GLU A 127 0.99 -7.83 -16.21
N VAL A 128 0.72 -6.71 -15.55
CA VAL A 128 -0.58 -6.02 -15.60
C VAL A 128 -0.35 -4.62 -16.14
N ASP A 129 -0.76 -4.41 -17.37
CA ASP A 129 -0.69 -3.11 -18.04
C ASP A 129 -1.90 -2.96 -18.97
N ARG A 130 -2.95 -2.35 -18.46
CA ARG A 130 -4.18 -2.16 -19.21
C ARG A 130 -4.13 -0.95 -20.14
N ALA A 131 -3.24 -0.01 -19.90
CA ALA A 131 -3.17 1.23 -20.69
C ALA A 131 -2.44 0.99 -22.01
N ASP A 132 -1.25 0.41 -21.98
CA ASP A 132 -0.38 0.28 -23.15
C ASP A 132 -0.50 -1.09 -23.81
N SER A 133 -0.23 -2.16 -23.11
CA SER A 133 -0.29 -3.51 -23.68
C SER A 133 -1.68 -4.15 -23.65
N HIS A 134 -2.67 -3.49 -23.03
CA HIS A 134 -4.04 -3.98 -22.85
C HIS A 134 -4.15 -5.30 -22.05
N ILE A 135 -3.11 -5.70 -21.36
CA ILE A 135 -3.11 -6.91 -20.51
C ILE A 135 -3.93 -6.62 -19.26
N LYS A 136 -5.09 -7.26 -19.16
CA LYS A 136 -5.97 -7.14 -18.00
C LYS A 136 -5.44 -7.98 -16.84
N GLU A 137 -5.66 -7.53 -15.63
CA GLU A 137 -5.26 -8.23 -14.41
C GLU A 137 -5.67 -9.72 -14.42
N GLN A 138 -6.91 -10.03 -14.79
CA GLN A 138 -7.39 -11.41 -14.88
C GLN A 138 -6.53 -12.29 -15.82
N GLU A 139 -6.20 -11.80 -17.00
CA GLU A 139 -5.42 -12.56 -17.98
C GLU A 139 -3.97 -12.74 -17.50
N ALA A 140 -3.39 -11.72 -16.87
CA ALA A 140 -2.05 -11.80 -16.27
C ALA A 140 -1.96 -12.89 -15.20
N TYR A 141 -2.96 -12.99 -14.31
CA TYR A 141 -3.01 -14.05 -13.29
C TYR A 141 -3.33 -15.42 -13.87
N ILE A 142 -4.14 -15.51 -14.94
CA ILE A 142 -4.39 -16.77 -15.64
C ILE A 142 -3.09 -17.29 -16.28
N ASP A 143 -2.35 -16.43 -16.95
CA ASP A 143 -1.04 -16.76 -17.53
C ASP A 143 -0.05 -17.21 -16.45
N LEU A 144 0.02 -16.47 -15.35
CA LEU A 144 0.84 -16.86 -14.19
C LEU A 144 0.47 -18.25 -13.66
N GLY A 145 -0.83 -18.58 -13.52
CA GLY A 145 -1.27 -19.89 -13.09
C GLY A 145 -0.86 -20.99 -14.07
N GLN A 146 -0.91 -20.73 -15.37
CA GLN A 146 -0.46 -21.65 -16.40
C GLN A 146 1.08 -21.85 -16.36
N LYS A 147 1.85 -20.80 -16.13
CA LYS A 147 3.31 -20.90 -15.90
C LYS A 147 3.66 -21.74 -14.67
N LEU A 148 2.79 -21.73 -13.65
CA LEU A 148 2.88 -22.59 -12.46
C LEU A 148 2.41 -24.04 -12.71
N GLY A 149 2.01 -24.39 -13.93
CA GLY A 149 1.59 -25.74 -14.31
C GLY A 149 0.08 -26.02 -14.15
N ALA A 150 -0.72 -25.03 -13.74
CA ALA A 150 -2.17 -25.18 -13.65
C ALA A 150 -2.82 -25.06 -15.04
N THR A 151 -3.97 -25.70 -15.21
CA THR A 151 -4.79 -25.50 -16.41
C THR A 151 -5.40 -24.09 -16.41
N ARG A 152 -5.79 -23.59 -17.58
CA ARG A 152 -6.49 -22.29 -17.68
C ARG A 152 -7.77 -22.25 -16.82
N LYS A 153 -8.48 -23.39 -16.68
CA LYS A 153 -9.69 -23.50 -15.84
C LYS A 153 -9.36 -23.33 -14.36
N GLU A 154 -8.32 -24.00 -13.89
CA GLU A 154 -7.83 -23.90 -12.50
C GLU A 154 -7.32 -22.50 -12.21
N SER A 155 -6.54 -21.90 -13.13
CA SER A 155 -6.04 -20.53 -13.00
C SER A 155 -7.17 -19.51 -12.90
N LYS A 156 -8.23 -19.65 -13.71
CA LYS A 156 -9.45 -18.81 -13.59
C LYS A 156 -10.15 -18.98 -12.26
N LYS A 157 -10.25 -20.22 -11.76
CA LYS A 157 -10.86 -20.49 -10.46
C LYS A 157 -10.05 -19.87 -9.34
N ALA A 158 -8.73 -20.00 -9.36
CA ALA A 158 -7.82 -19.42 -8.38
C ALA A 158 -7.90 -17.88 -8.38
N TYR A 159 -7.88 -17.26 -9.55
CA TYR A 159 -8.06 -15.81 -9.65
C TYR A 159 -9.40 -15.34 -9.08
N ALA A 160 -10.50 -16.01 -9.45
CA ALA A 160 -11.82 -15.66 -8.93
C ALA A 160 -11.93 -15.84 -7.40
N ALA A 161 -11.29 -16.86 -6.83
CA ALA A 161 -11.21 -17.05 -5.38
C ALA A 161 -10.39 -15.94 -4.71
N ALA A 162 -9.25 -15.57 -5.31
CA ALA A 162 -8.36 -14.52 -4.84
C ALA A 162 -9.04 -13.14 -4.82
N VAL A 163 -9.74 -12.78 -5.90
CA VAL A 163 -10.52 -11.52 -5.97
C VAL A 163 -11.59 -11.49 -4.89
N ARG A 164 -12.38 -12.56 -4.73
CA ARG A 164 -13.39 -12.62 -3.67
C ARG A 164 -12.79 -12.47 -2.28
N ALA A 165 -11.67 -13.13 -2.02
CA ALA A 165 -10.98 -13.03 -0.74
C ALA A 165 -10.52 -11.60 -0.44
N GLN A 166 -9.98 -10.91 -1.46
CA GLN A 166 -9.55 -9.52 -1.35
C GLN A 166 -10.74 -8.58 -1.12
N THR A 167 -11.79 -8.67 -1.93
CA THR A 167 -13.01 -7.85 -1.79
C THR A 167 -13.60 -8.00 -0.38
N ASN A 168 -13.78 -9.22 0.09
CA ASN A 168 -14.29 -9.46 1.45
C ASN A 168 -13.39 -8.87 2.55
N SER A 169 -12.07 -8.91 2.34
CA SER A 169 -11.11 -8.32 3.27
C SER A 169 -11.20 -6.79 3.30
N ASP A 170 -11.34 -6.16 2.14
CA ASP A 170 -11.43 -4.71 1.99
C ASP A 170 -12.75 -4.18 2.59
N GLU A 171 -13.86 -4.80 2.23
CA GLU A 171 -15.18 -4.49 2.81
C GLU A 171 -15.18 -4.61 4.33
N LYS A 172 -14.60 -5.70 4.86
CA LYS A 172 -14.50 -5.89 6.32
C LYS A 172 -13.69 -4.79 7.00
N ARG A 173 -12.62 -4.32 6.36
CA ARG A 173 -11.79 -3.21 6.89
C ARG A 173 -12.56 -1.89 6.85
N ALA A 174 -13.23 -1.60 5.73
CA ALA A 174 -14.04 -0.40 5.57
C ALA A 174 -15.20 -0.36 6.57
N HIS A 175 -15.96 -1.45 6.72
CA HIS A 175 -17.06 -1.54 7.69
C HIS A 175 -16.58 -1.38 9.14
N LYS A 176 -15.40 -1.93 9.49
CA LYS A 176 -14.84 -1.73 10.84
C LYS A 176 -14.53 -0.26 11.11
N GLN A 177 -13.96 0.45 10.16
CA GLN A 177 -13.66 1.88 10.30
C GLN A 177 -14.94 2.72 10.35
N GLU A 178 -15.92 2.43 9.51
CA GLU A 178 -17.23 3.09 9.55
C GLU A 178 -17.94 2.87 10.89
N ALA A 179 -17.92 1.64 11.42
CA ALA A 179 -18.48 1.32 12.73
C ALA A 179 -17.77 2.08 13.87
N LEU A 180 -16.44 2.24 13.77
CA LEU A 180 -15.65 3.03 14.71
C LEU A 180 -16.08 4.51 14.66
N LEU A 181 -16.17 5.09 13.46
CA LEU A 181 -16.63 6.47 13.27
C LEU A 181 -18.05 6.69 13.84
N LYS A 182 -18.99 5.79 13.53
CA LYS A 182 -20.36 5.83 14.07
C LYS A 182 -20.40 5.72 15.59
N ARG A 183 -19.51 4.95 16.20
CA ARG A 183 -19.40 4.84 17.66
C ARG A 183 -18.87 6.13 18.26
N VAL A 184 -17.80 6.69 17.72
CA VAL A 184 -17.18 7.92 18.20
C VAL A 184 -18.14 9.11 18.04
N SER A 185 -18.88 9.21 16.92
CA SER A 185 -19.83 10.31 16.69
C SER A 185 -21.01 10.33 17.68
N LYS A 186 -21.33 9.19 18.30
CA LYS A 186 -22.39 9.07 19.33
C LYS A 186 -21.92 9.42 20.75
N MET A 187 -20.62 9.62 20.96
CA MET A 187 -20.09 10.01 22.26
C MET A 187 -20.45 11.47 22.56
N PRO A 188 -20.60 11.83 23.86
CA PRO A 188 -20.75 13.22 24.25
C PRO A 188 -19.62 14.10 23.72
N GLU A 189 -19.90 15.33 23.34
CA GLU A 189 -18.93 16.21 22.68
C GLU A 189 -17.63 16.38 23.49
N GLY A 190 -17.75 16.56 24.81
CA GLY A 190 -16.60 16.72 25.71
C GLY A 190 -15.78 15.45 25.97
N GLU A 191 -16.30 14.26 25.63
CA GLU A 191 -15.63 12.95 25.80
C GLU A 191 -15.16 12.35 24.49
N ARG A 192 -15.46 13.01 23.37
CA ARG A 192 -15.17 12.52 22.05
C ARG A 192 -13.69 12.66 21.73
N PRO A 193 -12.98 11.56 21.40
CA PRO A 193 -11.60 11.65 20.95
C PRO A 193 -11.49 12.38 19.60
N LEU A 194 -10.39 13.10 19.39
CA LEU A 194 -10.03 13.66 18.08
C LEU A 194 -9.99 12.57 17.02
N ARG A 195 -10.66 12.79 15.90
CA ARG A 195 -10.70 11.88 14.76
C ARG A 195 -9.64 12.33 13.75
N ILE A 196 -8.52 11.61 13.71
CA ILE A 196 -7.38 11.94 12.87
C ILE A 196 -7.31 10.93 11.71
N LEU A 197 -7.37 11.43 10.48
CA LEU A 197 -7.20 10.63 9.28
C LEU A 197 -5.72 10.57 8.89
N LEU A 198 -5.13 9.37 8.95
CA LEU A 198 -3.83 9.07 8.38
C LEU A 198 -3.98 8.80 6.88
N ALA A 199 -3.46 9.71 6.08
CA ALA A 199 -3.49 9.70 4.64
C ALA A 199 -2.08 9.41 4.10
N ALA A 200 -1.85 8.17 3.69
CA ALA A 200 -0.57 7.66 3.24
C ALA A 200 -0.76 6.45 2.32
N HIS A 201 0.27 6.12 1.57
CA HIS A 201 0.30 4.83 0.89
C HIS A 201 0.23 3.67 1.91
N PRO A 202 -0.53 2.58 1.65
CA PRO A 202 -0.69 1.45 2.57
C PRO A 202 0.65 0.86 3.03
N TYR A 203 1.64 0.81 2.14
CA TYR A 203 2.97 0.29 2.42
C TYR A 203 3.88 1.23 3.24
N VAL A 204 3.44 2.46 3.48
CA VAL A 204 4.10 3.40 4.41
C VAL A 204 3.46 3.26 5.79
N ILE A 205 2.14 3.38 5.85
CA ILE A 205 1.44 3.49 7.14
C ILE A 205 1.24 2.16 7.86
N HIS A 206 1.20 1.04 7.12
CA HIS A 206 1.06 -0.30 7.71
C HIS A 206 2.38 -1.06 7.82
N ASP A 207 3.49 -0.46 7.45
CA ASP A 207 4.81 -1.02 7.69
C ASP A 207 5.15 -0.97 9.19
N ASP A 208 5.67 -2.09 9.73
CA ASP A 208 5.92 -2.24 11.16
C ASP A 208 7.03 -1.29 11.67
N PHE A 209 7.98 -0.93 10.81
CA PHE A 209 9.11 -0.06 11.17
C PHE A 209 8.84 1.42 10.88
N VAL A 210 8.10 1.71 9.80
CA VAL A 210 7.87 3.09 9.33
C VAL A 210 6.59 3.69 9.89
N GLY A 211 5.46 3.01 9.69
CA GLY A 211 4.14 3.56 9.98
C GLY A 211 3.62 3.22 11.37
N SER A 212 3.91 2.01 11.88
CA SER A 212 3.40 1.59 13.19
C SER A 212 3.75 2.54 14.31
N PRO A 213 4.99 3.09 14.42
CA PRO A 213 5.31 4.06 15.46
C PRO A 213 4.42 5.30 15.44
N LEU A 214 4.12 5.84 14.25
CA LEU A 214 3.24 7.01 14.11
C LEU A 214 1.80 6.71 14.57
N VAL A 215 1.32 5.52 14.25
CA VAL A 215 -0.02 5.06 14.67
C VAL A 215 -0.08 4.90 16.18
N ASP A 216 0.95 4.33 16.79
CA ASP A 216 1.01 4.09 18.24
C ASP A 216 1.13 5.40 19.00
N MET A 217 1.97 6.36 18.58
CA MET A 217 2.04 7.71 19.14
C MET A 217 0.66 8.41 19.15
N LEU A 218 -0.07 8.38 18.03
CA LEU A 218 -1.41 8.97 17.96
C LEU A 218 -2.41 8.27 18.90
N ARG A 219 -2.30 6.95 19.07
CA ARG A 219 -3.15 6.19 19.99
C ARG A 219 -2.83 6.49 21.45
N GLU A 220 -1.55 6.62 21.80
CA GLU A 220 -1.10 7.03 23.14
C GLU A 220 -1.60 8.43 23.51
N MET A 221 -1.78 9.30 22.51
CA MET A 221 -2.43 10.59 22.64
C MET A 221 -3.97 10.49 22.68
N GLU A 222 -4.55 9.29 22.89
CA GLU A 222 -6.01 9.07 23.01
C GLU A 222 -6.82 9.59 21.82
N THR A 223 -6.27 9.51 20.60
CA THR A 223 -7.00 9.91 19.39
C THR A 223 -7.69 8.72 18.72
N CYS A 224 -8.75 8.99 17.97
CA CYS A 224 -9.37 8.04 17.07
C CYS A 224 -8.65 8.05 15.72
N VAL A 225 -7.76 7.10 15.51
CA VAL A 225 -6.97 6.99 14.29
C VAL A 225 -7.78 6.30 13.20
N LEU A 226 -7.91 6.97 12.05
CA LEU A 226 -8.54 6.50 10.84
C LEU A 226 -7.49 6.37 9.73
N PHE A 227 -7.73 5.49 8.76
CA PHE A 227 -6.79 5.23 7.67
C PHE A 227 -7.46 5.45 6.32
N ALA A 228 -6.81 6.17 5.43
CA ALA A 228 -7.37 6.47 4.11
C ALA A 228 -7.58 5.19 3.26
N ASP A 229 -6.71 4.20 3.39
CA ASP A 229 -6.82 2.91 2.67
C ASP A 229 -7.88 1.94 3.24
N ARG A 230 -8.57 2.32 4.32
CA ARG A 230 -9.65 1.52 4.92
C ARG A 230 -11.04 2.10 4.65
N HIS A 231 -11.15 2.82 3.56
CA HIS A 231 -12.42 3.34 3.05
C HIS A 231 -12.89 2.50 1.85
N ASN A 232 -14.11 2.73 1.38
CA ASN A 232 -14.60 2.10 0.15
C ASN A 232 -13.79 2.66 -1.04
N HIS A 233 -13.01 1.82 -1.69
CA HIS A 233 -12.10 2.20 -2.77
C HIS A 233 -12.83 2.77 -4.00
N GLU A 234 -13.98 2.21 -4.37
CA GLU A 234 -14.74 2.67 -5.53
C GLU A 234 -15.31 4.07 -5.26
N LYS A 235 -15.92 4.28 -4.09
CA LYS A 235 -16.44 5.58 -3.67
C LYS A 235 -15.32 6.62 -3.56
N ALA A 236 -14.18 6.25 -2.99
CA ALA A 236 -13.04 7.14 -2.88
C ALA A 236 -12.48 7.51 -4.27
N LEU A 237 -12.36 6.54 -5.18
CA LEU A 237 -11.92 6.81 -6.54
C LEU A 237 -12.86 7.78 -7.27
N GLU A 238 -14.18 7.55 -7.19
CA GLU A 238 -15.19 8.43 -7.77
C GLU A 238 -15.08 9.85 -7.20
N LYS A 239 -15.03 9.97 -5.87
CA LYS A 239 -14.93 11.24 -5.17
C LYS A 239 -13.66 12.03 -5.50
N SER A 240 -12.57 11.34 -5.85
CA SER A 240 -11.28 11.97 -6.20
C SER A 240 -11.33 12.88 -7.42
N PHE A 241 -12.29 12.66 -8.33
CA PHE A 241 -12.47 13.49 -9.52
C PHE A 241 -12.97 14.90 -9.20
N GLU A 242 -13.57 15.11 -8.02
CA GLU A 242 -13.88 16.47 -7.53
C GLU A 242 -12.62 17.29 -7.24
N PHE A 243 -11.50 16.63 -7.02
CA PHE A 243 -10.22 17.30 -6.75
C PHE A 243 -9.36 17.45 -8.00
N SER A 244 -9.28 16.43 -8.86
CA SER A 244 -8.44 16.47 -10.07
C SER A 244 -8.91 15.48 -11.13
N ASP A 245 -9.02 15.97 -12.38
CA ASP A 245 -9.34 15.14 -13.54
C ASP A 245 -8.11 14.41 -14.12
N THR A 246 -6.90 14.84 -13.77
CA THR A 246 -5.67 14.42 -14.46
C THR A 246 -4.73 13.58 -13.61
N LEU A 247 -4.99 13.44 -12.31
CA LEU A 247 -4.12 12.65 -11.42
C LEU A 247 -4.09 11.17 -11.86
N PRO A 248 -2.91 10.60 -12.22
CA PRO A 248 -2.88 9.27 -12.81
C PRO A 248 -2.86 8.13 -11.78
N TRP A 249 -2.39 8.37 -10.55
CA TRP A 249 -2.08 7.33 -9.57
C TRP A 249 -3.30 6.93 -8.72
N ILE A 250 -3.65 5.64 -8.78
CA ILE A 250 -4.84 5.11 -8.10
C ILE A 250 -4.79 5.29 -6.58
N VAL A 251 -3.64 5.02 -5.95
CA VAL A 251 -3.54 5.10 -4.48
C VAL A 251 -3.69 6.53 -3.99
N ASN A 252 -3.10 7.49 -4.70
CA ASN A 252 -3.28 8.91 -4.38
C ASN A 252 -4.72 9.37 -4.60
N ARG A 253 -5.39 8.89 -5.68
CA ARG A 253 -6.82 9.15 -5.91
C ARG A 253 -7.69 8.64 -4.77
N GLU A 254 -7.51 7.38 -4.39
CA GLU A 254 -8.27 6.78 -3.28
C GLU A 254 -8.03 7.53 -1.97
N THR A 255 -6.79 7.95 -1.70
CA THR A 255 -6.43 8.76 -0.54
C THR A 255 -7.15 10.11 -0.53
N ILE A 256 -7.10 10.84 -1.65
CA ILE A 256 -7.76 12.14 -1.82
C ILE A 256 -9.28 12.00 -1.68
N GLY A 257 -9.87 11.03 -2.39
CA GLY A 257 -11.29 10.80 -2.33
C GLY A 257 -11.78 10.43 -0.94
N THR A 258 -10.98 9.66 -0.18
CA THR A 258 -11.29 9.38 1.24
C THR A 258 -11.25 10.63 2.09
N ILE A 259 -10.27 11.53 1.89
CA ILE A 259 -10.21 12.82 2.58
C ILE A 259 -11.49 13.63 2.31
N LEU A 260 -11.90 13.73 1.05
CA LEU A 260 -13.09 14.47 0.65
C LEU A 260 -14.38 13.86 1.22
N ASP A 261 -14.49 12.53 1.18
CA ASP A 261 -15.71 11.84 1.66
C ASP A 261 -15.85 11.85 3.18
N LEU A 262 -14.74 11.84 3.91
CA LEU A 262 -14.72 11.88 5.37
C LEU A 262 -14.54 13.30 5.94
N TYR A 263 -14.46 14.32 5.10
CA TYR A 263 -14.10 15.69 5.50
C TYR A 263 -14.86 16.18 6.73
N ASP A 264 -16.18 16.06 6.77
CA ASP A 264 -17.02 16.52 7.88
C ASP A 264 -16.98 15.59 9.12
N GLN A 265 -16.39 14.41 8.97
CA GLN A 265 -16.35 13.38 10.00
C GLN A 265 -15.00 13.30 10.73
N ILE A 266 -14.00 14.08 10.30
CA ILE A 266 -12.65 14.10 10.87
C ILE A 266 -12.29 15.47 11.43
N ASP A 267 -11.38 15.51 12.37
CA ASP A 267 -10.94 16.75 13.02
C ASP A 267 -9.59 17.25 12.47
N GLY A 268 -8.75 16.33 11.96
CA GLY A 268 -7.49 16.66 11.33
C GLY A 268 -6.98 15.58 10.40
N ILE A 269 -6.02 15.95 9.55
CA ILE A 269 -5.40 15.06 8.55
C ILE A 269 -3.89 15.03 8.79
N VAL A 270 -3.31 13.82 8.80
CA VAL A 270 -1.87 13.63 8.80
C VAL A 270 -1.49 12.94 7.48
N LEU A 271 -0.84 13.69 6.59
CA LEU A 271 -0.26 13.18 5.35
C LEU A 271 1.11 12.58 5.67
N VAL A 272 1.34 11.34 5.30
CA VAL A 272 2.64 10.67 5.50
C VAL A 272 3.17 10.16 4.18
N SER A 273 4.37 10.60 3.81
CA SER A 273 5.06 10.16 2.59
C SER A 273 6.44 9.56 2.90
N ALA A 274 6.88 8.63 2.08
CA ALA A 274 8.23 8.06 2.13
C ALA A 274 9.18 8.86 1.22
N PHE A 275 10.24 9.43 1.76
CA PHE A 275 11.22 10.20 0.97
C PHE A 275 12.04 9.28 0.03
N PRO A 276 12.34 9.73 -1.20
CA PRO A 276 11.74 10.79 -2.00
C PRO A 276 10.62 10.22 -2.92
N CYS A 277 9.37 10.20 -2.44
CA CYS A 277 8.24 9.71 -3.23
C CYS A 277 7.71 10.81 -4.17
N GLY A 278 7.92 10.64 -5.48
CA GLY A 278 7.40 11.57 -6.49
C GLY A 278 5.87 11.64 -6.55
N PRO A 279 5.16 10.49 -6.66
CA PRO A 279 3.70 10.46 -6.65
C PRO A 279 3.03 11.10 -5.43
N ASP A 280 3.68 11.14 -4.25
CA ASP A 280 3.12 11.79 -3.07
C ASP A 280 3.40 13.29 -3.01
N SER A 281 4.56 13.72 -3.52
CA SER A 281 4.99 15.11 -3.36
C SER A 281 4.04 16.11 -4.02
N MET A 282 3.51 15.79 -5.19
CA MET A 282 2.58 16.65 -5.95
C MET A 282 1.19 16.74 -5.30
N PRO A 283 0.47 15.62 -5.06
CA PRO A 283 -0.86 15.69 -4.47
C PRO A 283 -0.86 16.15 -3.02
N ASN A 284 0.19 15.87 -2.23
CA ASN A 284 0.28 16.36 -0.86
C ASN A 284 0.39 17.88 -0.78
N ASP A 285 1.21 18.51 -1.64
CA ASP A 285 1.27 19.97 -1.75
C ASP A 285 -0.08 20.55 -2.19
N ALA A 286 -0.71 19.95 -3.19
CA ALA A 286 -2.04 20.38 -3.66
C ALA A 286 -3.11 20.25 -2.56
N LEU A 287 -3.12 19.15 -1.79
CA LEU A 287 -4.04 18.95 -0.65
C LEU A 287 -3.86 20.05 0.39
N MET A 288 -2.62 20.37 0.78
CA MET A 288 -2.33 21.42 1.75
C MET A 288 -2.81 22.80 1.28
N ARG A 289 -2.79 23.06 -0.02
CA ARG A 289 -3.26 24.33 -0.60
C ARG A 289 -4.77 24.40 -0.80
N CYS A 290 -5.40 23.29 -1.19
CA CYS A 290 -6.80 23.27 -1.63
C CYS A 290 -7.78 22.91 -0.51
N ILE A 291 -7.42 22.04 0.43
CA ILE A 291 -8.26 21.69 1.56
C ILE A 291 -8.25 22.82 2.57
N LYS A 292 -9.36 23.51 2.72
CA LYS A 292 -9.54 24.63 3.67
C LYS A 292 -10.39 24.21 4.85
N GLY A 293 -10.22 24.90 5.99
CA GLY A 293 -11.04 24.66 7.18
C GLY A 293 -10.72 23.36 7.94
N LYS A 294 -9.70 22.61 7.52
CA LYS A 294 -9.27 21.39 8.20
C LYS A 294 -7.76 21.43 8.39
N PRO A 295 -7.25 21.32 9.62
CA PRO A 295 -5.82 21.27 9.88
C PRO A 295 -5.17 20.06 9.23
N ILE A 296 -4.02 20.27 8.59
CA ILE A 296 -3.24 19.24 7.91
C ILE A 296 -1.81 19.29 8.42
N LEU A 297 -1.30 18.16 8.90
CA LEU A 297 0.12 17.95 9.17
C LEU A 297 0.73 17.11 8.05
N SER A 298 1.79 17.57 7.42
CA SER A 298 2.54 16.79 6.43
C SER A 298 3.84 16.28 7.05
N LEU A 299 4.04 14.97 7.03
CA LEU A 299 5.23 14.26 7.50
C LEU A 299 5.89 13.53 6.35
N THR A 300 7.21 13.71 6.23
CA THR A 300 8.03 12.91 5.33
C THR A 300 8.95 12.04 6.15
N VAL A 301 8.92 10.74 5.93
CA VAL A 301 9.77 9.77 6.60
C VAL A 301 10.85 9.26 5.65
N ASP A 302 12.08 9.15 6.12
CA ASP A 302 13.21 8.65 5.35
C ASP A 302 14.04 7.62 6.14
N ALA A 303 15.09 7.09 5.50
CA ALA A 303 15.97 6.12 6.11
C ALA A 303 16.76 6.64 7.32
N GLN A 304 16.87 7.97 7.45
CA GLN A 304 17.64 8.65 8.50
C GLN A 304 16.74 9.32 9.55
N SER A 305 15.41 9.36 9.31
CA SER A 305 14.47 9.99 10.22
C SER A 305 14.47 9.29 11.58
N GLY A 306 14.80 10.05 12.61
CA GLY A 306 14.58 9.64 14.00
C GLY A 306 13.10 9.81 14.40
N THR A 307 12.65 9.02 15.38
CA THR A 307 11.27 9.09 15.89
C THR A 307 10.97 10.37 16.67
N ALA A 308 11.94 10.93 17.38
CA ALA A 308 11.76 12.10 18.26
C ALA A 308 11.19 13.35 17.55
N GLY A 309 11.69 13.67 16.35
CA GLY A 309 11.17 14.80 15.59
C GLY A 309 9.76 14.59 15.04
N LEU A 310 9.36 13.35 14.79
CA LEU A 310 8.00 12.99 14.37
C LEU A 310 7.03 13.08 15.55
N GLU A 311 7.43 12.60 16.72
CA GLU A 311 6.66 12.65 17.97
C GLU A 311 6.29 14.09 18.32
N THR A 312 7.27 14.98 18.44
CA THR A 312 7.03 16.40 18.75
C THR A 312 6.07 17.09 17.78
N ARG A 313 6.16 16.77 16.48
CA ARG A 313 5.26 17.32 15.46
C ARG A 313 3.83 16.78 15.59
N LEU A 314 3.68 15.50 15.91
CA LEU A 314 2.37 14.88 16.16
C LEU A 314 1.74 15.44 17.44
N GLU A 315 2.51 15.54 18.53
CA GLU A 315 2.06 16.14 19.80
C GLU A 315 1.56 17.58 19.58
N SER A 316 2.37 18.43 18.96
CA SER A 316 2.00 19.80 18.65
C SER A 316 0.73 19.88 17.81
N PHE A 317 0.59 18.98 16.82
CA PHE A 317 -0.61 18.93 15.98
C PHE A 317 -1.86 18.54 16.77
N VAL A 318 -1.78 17.51 17.60
CA VAL A 318 -2.89 17.06 18.45
C VAL A 318 -3.27 18.14 19.46
N ASP A 319 -2.31 18.83 20.07
CA ASP A 319 -2.54 19.90 21.03
C ASP A 319 -3.22 21.11 20.39
N ILE A 320 -2.82 21.50 19.17
CA ILE A 320 -3.50 22.54 18.40
C ILE A 320 -4.96 22.16 18.15
N LEU A 321 -5.23 20.93 17.73
CA LEU A 321 -6.60 20.46 17.50
C LEU A 321 -7.44 20.47 18.78
N ARG A 322 -6.89 20.02 19.91
CA ARG A 322 -7.55 20.06 21.23
C ARG A 322 -7.85 21.49 21.67
N TYR A 323 -6.89 22.38 21.43
CA TYR A 323 -7.08 23.79 21.77
C TYR A 323 -8.19 24.44 20.93
N GLN A 324 -8.24 24.16 19.63
CA GLN A 324 -9.31 24.64 18.75
C GLN A 324 -10.69 24.11 19.17
N GLN A 325 -10.82 22.87 19.57
CA GLN A 325 -12.08 22.32 20.10
C GLN A 325 -12.57 23.03 21.36
N ARG A 326 -11.68 23.59 22.17
CA ARG A 326 -11.99 24.34 23.39
C ARG A 326 -12.28 25.82 23.12
N GLY A 327 -12.42 26.23 21.86
CA GLY A 327 -12.71 27.61 21.47
C GLY A 327 -11.49 28.54 21.41
N GLY A 328 -10.24 27.96 21.25
CA GLY A 328 -9.04 28.76 21.06
C GLY A 328 -9.11 29.66 19.82
N TYR A 329 -8.25 30.66 19.68
CA TYR A 329 -8.04 31.69 18.63
C TYR A 329 -9.15 32.02 17.59
N LEU A 330 -10.31 31.40 17.62
CA LEU A 330 -11.38 31.64 16.65
C LEU A 330 -12.38 32.71 17.11
N HIS A 331 -11.99 33.52 18.09
CA HIS A 331 -12.82 34.61 18.63
C HIS A 331 -12.18 36.00 18.46
N GLU A 332 -11.29 36.18 17.47
CA GLU A 332 -10.86 37.50 17.02
C GLU A 332 -11.19 37.72 15.55
#